data_6d7e370f7eb10dd32dca1202164449a8
#
_entry.id   6d7e370f7eb10dd32dca1202164449a8
#
_cell.length_a   1.000
_cell.length_b   1.000
_cell.length_c   1.000
_cell.angle_alpha   90.00
_cell.angle_beta   90.00
_cell.angle_gamma   90.00
#
_symmetry.space_group_name_H-M   'P 1'
#
loop_
_entity.id
_entity.type
_entity.pdbx_description
1 polymer ?
#
loop_
_entity_poly.entity_id
_entity_poly.type
_entity_poly.pdbx_seq_one_letter_code
_entity_poly.pdbx_strand_id
1 'polypeptide(L)'
;MKRTIGTIARTALAAIAMQAGTACGEAVKETVEINDGKYVLTVNLDSGAGLNMTTKAALDEAGETRINNVQIFVFNDDGSLDSYHFEDESSAIRIRCTAGSKRVFAIVNAPDLNGQTDSTALLSQTSRLTDNRLDNFVMAGRVSATLPNDVSVNVKVNRIVSRVCINSISTAFTSDGYSKLPFSIKSIYMINVAGDTDYGMSAAPKTWHNMAGHKDKSLDALLHAEVNKTIAAGSRLQAGQYFYVYPNPVTEENAEGSSGTSLLTKLVVEASLDGHTCYYTISLPGLQSNKTYTISSLTITRPGSDNPDEEITSGECPFSIEVEDWINSPEQNIVI
;
A
#
# COMPACT_ATOMS: atom_id res chain seq x y z
N MET A 1 -71.61 24.06 11.44
CA MET A 1 -70.89 25.19 10.83
C MET A 1 -69.52 24.70 10.41
N LYS A 2 -69.27 24.50 9.12
CA LYS A 2 -68.03 24.00 8.52
C LYS A 2 -67.10 25.19 8.28
N ARG A 3 -65.82 25.07 8.60
CA ARG A 3 -64.77 25.87 7.99
C ARG A 3 -63.58 24.99 7.60
N THR A 4 -63.42 24.85 6.31
CA THR A 4 -62.35 24.26 5.58
C THR A 4 -61.18 25.24 5.54
N ILE A 5 -59.97 24.79 5.86
CA ILE A 5 -58.75 25.57 5.60
C ILE A 5 -57.96 24.82 4.53
N GLY A 6 -57.79 25.46 3.38
CA GLY A 6 -57.07 24.92 2.25
C GLY A 6 -55.57 25.09 2.38
N THR A 7 -54.86 24.05 2.03
CA THR A 7 -53.40 24.00 1.89
C THR A 7 -53.01 24.53 0.51
N ILE A 8 -52.19 25.54 0.44
CA ILE A 8 -51.61 26.06 -0.80
C ILE A 8 -50.24 25.42 -1.01
N ALA A 9 -50.17 24.51 -1.97
CA ALA A 9 -48.89 24.00 -2.49
C ALA A 9 -48.30 25.03 -3.48
N ARG A 10 -47.10 25.52 -3.19
CA ARG A 10 -46.33 26.33 -4.14
C ARG A 10 -45.37 25.45 -4.91
N THR A 11 -45.72 25.13 -6.15
CA THR A 11 -44.84 24.54 -7.15
C THR A 11 -44.00 25.66 -7.76
N ALA A 12 -42.69 25.60 -7.57
CA ALA A 12 -41.77 26.47 -8.29
C ALA A 12 -41.38 25.78 -9.62
N LEU A 13 -41.86 26.36 -10.72
CA LEU A 13 -41.52 25.93 -12.08
C LEU A 13 -40.25 26.72 -12.50
N ALA A 14 -39.13 26.01 -12.68
CA ALA A 14 -37.93 26.61 -13.25
C ALA A 14 -38.03 26.58 -14.79
N ALA A 15 -38.11 27.74 -15.40
CA ALA A 15 -38.06 27.88 -16.86
C ALA A 15 -36.60 27.89 -17.31
N ILE A 16 -36.24 26.94 -18.17
CA ILE A 16 -34.96 26.91 -18.89
C ILE A 16 -35.13 27.74 -20.17
N ALA A 17 -34.44 28.89 -20.25
CA ALA A 17 -34.28 29.62 -21.48
C ALA A 17 -32.99 29.22 -22.17
N MET A 18 -33.08 28.49 -23.30
CA MET A 18 -31.98 28.28 -24.22
C MET A 18 -31.74 29.58 -25.02
N GLN A 19 -30.56 30.16 -24.85
CA GLN A 19 -30.00 31.11 -25.83
C GLN A 19 -28.73 30.52 -26.42
N ALA A 20 -28.77 30.22 -27.72
CA ALA A 20 -27.59 29.89 -28.50
C ALA A 20 -26.79 31.15 -28.80
N GLY A 21 -25.61 31.27 -28.26
CA GLY A 21 -24.65 32.34 -28.56
C GLY A 21 -23.25 31.72 -28.58
N THR A 22 -22.65 31.66 -29.77
CA THR A 22 -21.26 31.30 -30.00
C THR A 22 -20.33 32.35 -29.40
N ALA A 23 -19.63 32.02 -28.34
CA ALA A 23 -18.41 32.70 -27.90
C ALA A 23 -17.50 31.71 -27.16
N CYS A 24 -16.21 31.66 -27.54
CA CYS A 24 -15.15 31.09 -26.75
C CYS A 24 -15.23 31.69 -25.33
N GLY A 25 -15.66 30.91 -24.37
CA GLY A 25 -15.80 31.30 -22.97
C GLY A 25 -15.22 30.23 -22.09
N GLU A 26 -14.33 30.67 -21.20
CA GLU A 26 -13.87 29.90 -20.05
C GLU A 26 -15.04 29.18 -19.40
N ALA A 27 -14.87 27.90 -19.12
CA ALA A 27 -15.87 27.10 -18.39
C ALA A 27 -16.08 27.77 -17.01
N VAL A 28 -17.21 28.42 -16.84
CA VAL A 28 -17.63 28.92 -15.52
C VAL A 28 -17.84 27.72 -14.63
N LYS A 29 -16.93 27.50 -13.69
CA LYS A 29 -17.10 26.53 -12.61
C LYS A 29 -18.30 27.00 -11.78
N GLU A 30 -19.42 26.28 -11.89
CA GLU A 30 -20.59 26.51 -11.06
C GLU A 30 -20.23 26.22 -9.58
N THR A 31 -20.04 27.29 -8.79
CA THR A 31 -19.94 27.21 -7.34
C THR A 31 -21.33 27.04 -6.76
N VAL A 32 -21.65 25.85 -6.26
CA VAL A 32 -22.92 25.58 -5.58
C VAL A 32 -22.80 26.03 -4.12
N GLU A 33 -23.22 27.29 -3.83
CA GLU A 33 -23.43 27.75 -2.46
C GLU A 33 -24.71 27.11 -1.90
N ILE A 34 -24.60 26.43 -0.76
CA ILE A 34 -25.76 25.93 -0.01
C ILE A 34 -26.03 26.94 1.12
N ASN A 35 -27.28 27.30 1.37
CA ASN A 35 -27.79 28.38 2.24
C ASN A 35 -27.27 28.40 3.71
N ASP A 36 -26.29 27.59 4.10
CA ASP A 36 -25.68 27.54 5.44
C ASP A 36 -24.22 27.99 5.48
N GLY A 37 -23.72 28.63 4.41
CA GLY A 37 -22.33 29.11 4.30
C GLY A 37 -21.31 27.98 4.06
N LYS A 38 -21.77 26.79 3.68
CA LYS A 38 -20.92 25.65 3.31
C LYS A 38 -20.96 25.39 1.82
N TYR A 39 -19.87 24.88 1.32
CA TYR A 39 -19.66 24.50 -0.09
C TYR A 39 -19.54 22.99 -0.20
N VAL A 40 -19.94 22.43 -1.33
CA VAL A 40 -19.74 21.00 -1.62
C VAL A 40 -18.40 20.83 -2.33
N LEU A 41 -17.50 20.07 -1.71
CA LEU A 41 -16.27 19.60 -2.31
C LEU A 41 -16.47 18.16 -2.81
N THR A 42 -16.17 17.89 -4.07
CA THR A 42 -16.10 16.54 -4.61
C THR A 42 -14.67 16.05 -4.52
N VAL A 43 -14.45 14.94 -3.84
CA VAL A 43 -13.14 14.28 -3.69
C VAL A 43 -13.15 13.03 -4.55
N ASN A 44 -12.33 13.00 -5.59
CA ASN A 44 -12.13 11.82 -6.43
C ASN A 44 -10.86 11.10 -5.99
N LEU A 45 -10.93 9.78 -5.84
CA LEU A 45 -9.81 8.95 -5.45
C LEU A 45 -9.17 8.30 -6.68
N ASP A 46 -7.85 8.35 -6.73
CA ASP A 46 -7.03 7.61 -7.69
C ASP A 46 -6.16 6.62 -6.91
N SER A 47 -6.51 5.35 -6.96
CA SER A 47 -5.76 4.24 -6.33
C SER A 47 -4.74 3.61 -7.29
N GLY A 48 -4.55 4.20 -8.49
CA GLY A 48 -3.69 3.65 -9.52
C GLY A 48 -4.30 2.43 -10.23
N ALA A 49 -5.63 2.24 -10.14
CA ALA A 49 -6.34 1.24 -10.93
C ALA A 49 -6.34 1.66 -12.41
N GLY A 50 -5.31 1.28 -13.16
CA GLY A 50 -5.24 1.49 -14.61
C GLY A 50 -6.02 0.44 -15.37
N LEU A 51 -6.62 0.85 -16.49
CA LEU A 51 -7.33 -0.03 -17.43
C LEU A 51 -6.41 -1.17 -17.93
N ASN A 52 -6.80 -2.40 -17.57
CA ASN A 52 -6.39 -3.68 -18.18
C ASN A 52 -5.02 -3.72 -18.87
N MET A 53 -4.00 -4.23 -18.17
CA MET A 53 -2.86 -4.80 -18.86
C MET A 53 -2.55 -6.21 -18.35
N THR A 54 -2.69 -7.15 -19.29
CA THR A 54 -2.23 -8.53 -19.17
C THR A 54 -0.71 -8.59 -19.17
N THR A 55 -0.07 -8.35 -18.03
CA THR A 55 1.30 -8.80 -17.81
C THR A 55 1.33 -9.65 -16.55
N LYS A 56 1.95 -10.82 -16.70
CA LYS A 56 2.20 -11.78 -15.62
C LYS A 56 2.58 -11.06 -14.36
N ALA A 57 1.76 -11.24 -13.29
CA ALA A 57 2.36 -11.40 -12.01
C ALA A 57 1.94 -10.56 -10.83
N ALA A 58 0.89 -9.83 -10.78
CA ALA A 58 0.33 -9.55 -9.47
C ALA A 58 -0.68 -10.66 -9.15
N LEU A 59 -0.68 -11.19 -7.95
CA LEU A 59 -1.59 -12.28 -7.55
C LEU A 59 -3.07 -11.88 -7.70
N ASP A 60 -3.38 -10.60 -7.66
CA ASP A 60 -4.64 -9.99 -8.03
C ASP A 60 -4.48 -8.46 -8.07
N GLU A 61 -4.14 -7.90 -9.23
CA GLU A 61 -4.03 -6.44 -9.40
C GLU A 61 -5.32 -5.71 -8.99
N ALA A 62 -6.47 -6.34 -9.18
CA ALA A 62 -7.76 -5.81 -8.76
C ALA A 62 -7.88 -5.77 -7.22
N GLY A 63 -7.35 -6.76 -6.50
CA GLY A 63 -7.30 -6.76 -5.04
C GLY A 63 -6.35 -5.69 -4.49
N GLU A 64 -5.20 -5.49 -5.14
CA GLU A 64 -4.22 -4.50 -4.72
C GLU A 64 -4.69 -3.03 -4.81
N THR A 65 -5.68 -2.74 -5.65
CA THR A 65 -6.22 -1.38 -5.89
C THR A 65 -7.61 -1.17 -5.32
N ARG A 66 -8.19 -2.21 -4.73
CA ARG A 66 -9.57 -2.21 -4.28
C ARG A 66 -9.82 -1.18 -3.19
N ILE A 67 -10.93 -0.44 -3.32
CA ILE A 67 -11.46 0.47 -2.31
C ILE A 67 -12.67 -0.20 -1.67
N ASN A 68 -12.53 -0.66 -0.42
CA ASN A 68 -13.62 -1.26 0.35
C ASN A 68 -14.30 -0.23 1.25
N ASN A 69 -13.54 0.71 1.80
CA ASN A 69 -14.06 1.87 2.51
C ASN A 69 -13.14 3.08 2.32
N VAL A 70 -13.68 4.24 2.56
CA VAL A 70 -12.93 5.50 2.50
C VAL A 70 -13.36 6.44 3.61
N GLN A 71 -12.38 7.10 4.19
CA GLN A 71 -12.54 8.14 5.20
C GLN A 71 -11.91 9.43 4.68
N ILE A 72 -12.71 10.47 4.53
CA ILE A 72 -12.26 11.79 4.10
C ILE A 72 -12.26 12.73 5.31
N PHE A 73 -11.10 13.30 5.58
CA PHE A 73 -10.91 14.35 6.58
C PHE A 73 -10.55 15.64 5.87
N VAL A 74 -11.29 16.69 6.13
CA VAL A 74 -11.00 18.04 5.64
C VAL A 74 -10.61 18.90 6.83
N PHE A 75 -9.38 19.37 6.82
CA PHE A 75 -8.85 20.25 7.85
C PHE A 75 -8.70 21.67 7.33
N ASN A 76 -8.93 22.63 8.21
CA ASN A 76 -8.60 24.03 8.02
C ASN A 76 -7.08 24.23 7.97
N ASP A 77 -6.65 25.43 7.57
CA ASP A 77 -5.23 25.77 7.49
C ASP A 77 -4.54 25.72 8.86
N ASP A 78 -5.27 26.03 9.94
CA ASP A 78 -4.78 25.90 11.33
C ASP A 78 -4.68 24.45 11.83
N GLY A 79 -5.10 23.47 11.04
CA GLY A 79 -5.07 22.06 11.35
C GLY A 79 -6.32 21.51 12.02
N SER A 80 -7.28 22.37 12.41
CA SER A 80 -8.56 21.93 13.00
C SER A 80 -9.43 21.19 11.98
N LEU A 81 -10.20 20.21 12.43
CA LEU A 81 -11.14 19.48 11.58
C LEU A 81 -12.30 20.40 11.15
N ASP A 82 -12.52 20.53 9.85
CA ASP A 82 -13.69 21.19 9.27
C ASP A 82 -14.81 20.19 8.99
N SER A 83 -14.47 19.04 8.38
CA SER A 83 -15.46 18.01 8.03
C SER A 83 -14.84 16.62 7.97
N TYR A 84 -15.67 15.63 8.28
CA TYR A 84 -15.36 14.20 8.17
C TYR A 84 -16.47 13.48 7.42
N HIS A 85 -16.12 12.51 6.59
CA HIS A 85 -17.07 11.65 5.89
C HIS A 85 -16.50 10.23 5.76
N PHE A 86 -17.33 9.24 5.99
CA PHE A 86 -17.05 7.82 5.78
C PHE A 86 -18.03 7.27 4.75
N GLU A 87 -17.53 6.46 3.82
CA GLU A 87 -18.35 5.80 2.80
C GLU A 87 -17.72 4.47 2.41
N ASP A 88 -18.55 3.47 2.14
CA ASP A 88 -18.14 2.17 1.63
C ASP A 88 -18.09 2.16 0.11
N GLU A 89 -17.11 1.46 -0.46
CA GLU A 89 -16.98 1.15 -1.91
C GLU A 89 -17.12 2.36 -2.86
N SER A 90 -16.65 3.54 -2.44
CA SER A 90 -16.77 4.76 -3.24
C SER A 90 -15.42 5.31 -3.67
N SER A 91 -15.32 5.73 -4.93
CA SER A 91 -14.15 6.44 -5.47
C SER A 91 -14.39 7.94 -5.68
N ALA A 92 -15.62 8.44 -5.44
CA ALA A 92 -15.97 9.83 -5.59
C ALA A 92 -16.93 10.27 -4.46
N ILE A 93 -16.44 11.07 -3.54
CA ILE A 93 -17.13 11.46 -2.31
C ILE A 93 -17.48 12.96 -2.37
N ARG A 94 -18.68 13.30 -1.93
CA ARG A 94 -19.15 14.68 -1.79
C ARG A 94 -19.23 15.05 -0.32
N ILE A 95 -18.43 16.05 0.09
CA ILE A 95 -18.36 16.50 1.48
C ILE A 95 -18.64 18.01 1.58
N ARG A 96 -19.33 18.41 2.64
CA ARG A 96 -19.67 19.82 2.90
C ARG A 96 -18.59 20.45 3.76
N CYS A 97 -18.02 21.58 3.29
CA CYS A 97 -16.91 22.28 3.94
C CYS A 97 -17.18 23.77 4.02
N THR A 98 -16.59 24.45 5.00
CA THR A 98 -16.58 25.90 5.07
C THR A 98 -15.64 26.51 4.01
N ALA A 99 -15.73 27.82 3.75
CA ALA A 99 -14.80 28.52 2.86
C ALA A 99 -13.35 28.52 3.39
N GLY A 100 -12.40 28.83 2.50
CA GLY A 100 -10.99 29.02 2.83
C GLY A 100 -10.09 27.87 2.38
N SER A 101 -8.80 27.98 2.73
CA SER A 101 -7.80 26.96 2.43
C SER A 101 -8.05 25.69 3.24
N LYS A 102 -7.97 24.54 2.58
CA LYS A 102 -8.25 23.22 3.17
C LYS A 102 -7.11 22.25 2.86
N ARG A 103 -6.88 21.33 3.79
CA ARG A 103 -6.07 20.13 3.58
C ARG A 103 -7.00 18.92 3.62
N VAL A 104 -7.12 18.24 2.50
CA VAL A 104 -7.97 17.05 2.33
C VAL A 104 -7.12 15.82 2.45
N PHE A 105 -7.45 14.94 3.39
CA PHE A 105 -6.83 13.63 3.56
C PHE A 105 -7.84 12.55 3.22
N ALA A 106 -7.41 11.58 2.44
CA ALA A 106 -8.15 10.36 2.16
C ALA A 106 -7.41 9.17 2.78
N ILE A 107 -8.09 8.44 3.66
CA ILE A 107 -7.60 7.17 4.22
C ILE A 107 -8.56 6.09 3.75
N VAL A 108 -8.01 5.06 3.12
CA VAL A 108 -8.77 4.01 2.43
C VAL A 108 -8.43 2.67 3.06
N ASN A 109 -9.45 1.81 3.19
CA ASN A 109 -9.35 0.45 3.72
C ASN A 109 -8.81 0.36 5.16
N ALA A 110 -8.91 1.44 5.91
CA ALA A 110 -8.47 1.51 7.29
C ALA A 110 -9.62 1.18 8.25
N PRO A 111 -9.33 0.76 9.50
CA PRO A 111 -10.30 0.78 10.58
C PRO A 111 -10.89 2.18 10.77
N ASP A 112 -12.03 2.27 11.47
CA ASP A 112 -12.68 3.57 11.74
C ASP A 112 -11.75 4.51 12.53
N LEU A 113 -11.47 5.67 11.95
CA LEU A 113 -10.64 6.74 12.50
C LEU A 113 -11.46 7.95 12.94
N ASN A 114 -12.79 7.81 13.04
CA ASN A 114 -13.66 8.89 13.48
C ASN A 114 -13.24 9.43 14.85
N GLY A 115 -13.49 10.72 15.08
CA GLY A 115 -13.15 11.40 16.34
C GLY A 115 -11.81 12.13 16.36
N GLN A 116 -11.07 12.13 15.25
CA GLN A 116 -9.83 12.94 15.14
C GLN A 116 -10.21 14.42 14.96
N THR A 117 -9.71 15.26 15.85
CA THR A 117 -10.05 16.68 15.89
C THR A 117 -9.10 17.57 15.10
N ASP A 118 -7.90 17.07 14.83
CA ASP A 118 -6.88 17.80 14.08
C ASP A 118 -6.01 16.85 13.23
N SER A 119 -5.29 17.43 12.29
CA SER A 119 -4.49 16.68 11.33
C SER A 119 -3.28 15.98 11.95
N THR A 120 -2.75 16.49 13.07
CA THR A 120 -1.62 15.86 13.78
C THR A 120 -2.10 14.61 14.50
N ALA A 121 -3.26 14.70 15.16
CA ALA A 121 -3.90 13.55 15.81
C ALA A 121 -4.21 12.44 14.79
N LEU A 122 -4.73 12.77 13.60
CA LEU A 122 -4.97 11.81 12.53
C LEU A 122 -3.67 11.12 12.09
N LEU A 123 -2.64 11.90 11.77
CA LEU A 123 -1.39 11.36 11.22
C LEU A 123 -0.61 10.52 12.24
N SER A 124 -0.80 10.76 13.54
CA SER A 124 -0.17 9.97 14.60
C SER A 124 -0.93 8.70 15.00
N GLN A 125 -2.12 8.46 14.42
CA GLN A 125 -2.85 7.20 14.63
C GLN A 125 -2.03 6.02 14.11
N THR A 126 -2.08 4.92 14.86
CA THR A 126 -1.36 3.69 14.51
C THR A 126 -2.16 2.87 13.50
N SER A 127 -1.53 2.52 12.39
CA SER A 127 -1.96 1.48 11.48
C SER A 127 -1.18 0.20 11.76
N ARG A 128 -1.84 -0.94 11.82
CA ARG A 128 -1.23 -2.24 12.08
C ARG A 128 -1.10 -3.06 10.80
N LEU A 129 -0.05 -3.83 10.66
CA LEU A 129 0.10 -4.71 9.49
C LEU A 129 -1.09 -5.67 9.34
N THR A 130 -1.69 -6.08 10.46
CA THR A 130 -2.90 -6.91 10.50
C THR A 130 -4.17 -6.25 9.93
N ASP A 131 -4.16 -4.93 9.72
CA ASP A 131 -5.27 -4.22 9.05
C ASP A 131 -5.26 -4.46 7.53
N ASN A 132 -4.14 -4.98 7.00
CA ASN A 132 -3.97 -5.27 5.58
C ASN A 132 -4.30 -6.74 5.25
N ARG A 133 -4.89 -6.96 4.09
CA ARG A 133 -5.15 -8.26 3.47
C ARG A 133 -4.97 -8.12 1.95
N LEU A 134 -4.87 -9.23 1.23
CA LEU A 134 -4.65 -9.23 -0.23
C LEU A 134 -5.73 -8.48 -1.04
N ASP A 135 -6.91 -8.32 -0.47
CA ASP A 135 -8.05 -7.58 -1.04
C ASP A 135 -8.40 -6.29 -0.28
N ASN A 136 -7.56 -5.88 0.66
CA ASN A 136 -7.82 -4.74 1.55
C ASN A 136 -6.49 -4.10 2.01
N PHE A 137 -5.76 -3.48 1.10
CA PHE A 137 -4.57 -2.72 1.48
C PHE A 137 -4.94 -1.33 1.98
N VAL A 138 -4.44 -0.96 3.15
CA VAL A 138 -4.58 0.39 3.68
C VAL A 138 -3.81 1.35 2.77
N MET A 139 -4.50 2.42 2.33
CA MET A 139 -3.93 3.46 1.49
C MET A 139 -4.17 4.84 2.09
N ALA A 140 -3.27 5.77 1.81
CA ALA A 140 -3.39 7.15 2.26
C ALA A 140 -3.00 8.12 1.14
N GLY A 141 -3.66 9.28 1.12
CA GLY A 141 -3.37 10.37 0.20
C GLY A 141 -3.81 11.72 0.75
N ARG A 142 -3.24 12.78 0.18
CA ARG A 142 -3.60 14.14 0.57
C ARG A 142 -3.49 15.12 -0.57
N VAL A 143 -4.32 16.18 -0.52
CA VAL A 143 -4.27 17.30 -1.46
C VAL A 143 -4.73 18.58 -0.74
N SER A 144 -4.33 19.75 -1.26
CA SER A 144 -4.83 21.04 -0.82
C SER A 144 -5.98 21.50 -1.72
N ALA A 145 -6.94 22.25 -1.17
CA ALA A 145 -8.06 22.86 -1.87
C ALA A 145 -8.33 24.26 -1.30
N THR A 146 -8.92 25.14 -2.10
CA THR A 146 -9.36 26.46 -1.64
C THR A 146 -10.80 26.69 -2.05
N LEU A 147 -11.72 26.67 -1.08
CA LEU A 147 -13.14 26.89 -1.32
C LEU A 147 -13.50 28.37 -1.25
N PRO A 148 -14.37 28.86 -2.13
CA PRO A 148 -15.18 28.10 -3.10
C PRO A 148 -14.55 27.85 -4.47
N ASN A 149 -13.27 28.17 -4.70
CA ASN A 149 -12.64 28.08 -6.02
C ASN A 149 -12.49 26.63 -6.49
N ASP A 150 -12.13 25.73 -5.57
CA ASP A 150 -11.95 24.31 -5.86
C ASP A 150 -13.18 23.52 -5.43
N VAL A 151 -14.04 23.17 -6.38
CA VAL A 151 -15.26 22.38 -6.12
C VAL A 151 -15.04 20.88 -6.33
N SER A 152 -13.90 20.50 -6.90
CA SER A 152 -13.48 19.10 -7.11
C SER A 152 -11.98 18.98 -7.01
N VAL A 153 -11.51 17.94 -6.33
CA VAL A 153 -10.08 17.59 -6.19
C VAL A 153 -9.86 16.11 -6.47
N ASN A 154 -8.69 15.80 -7.00
CA ASN A 154 -8.23 14.41 -7.18
C ASN A 154 -7.18 14.09 -6.12
N VAL A 155 -7.41 13.04 -5.34
CA VAL A 155 -6.48 12.55 -4.32
C VAL A 155 -5.89 11.24 -4.79
N LYS A 156 -4.59 11.24 -5.10
CA LYS A 156 -3.85 10.02 -5.34
C LYS A 156 -3.62 9.34 -3.98
N VAL A 157 -4.17 8.14 -3.81
CA VAL A 157 -3.95 7.31 -2.62
C VAL A 157 -2.90 6.26 -2.92
N ASN A 158 -1.91 6.16 -2.04
CA ASN A 158 -0.81 5.22 -2.14
C ASN A 158 -0.91 4.20 -0.99
N ARG A 159 -0.52 2.95 -1.26
CA ARG A 159 -0.47 1.92 -0.23
C ARG A 159 0.57 2.29 0.83
N ILE A 160 0.26 2.06 2.08
CA ILE A 160 1.23 2.27 3.16
C ILE A 160 2.17 1.06 3.34
N VAL A 161 1.87 -0.07 2.75
CA VAL A 161 2.76 -1.25 2.65
C VAL A 161 3.73 -1.12 1.48
N SER A 162 4.84 -1.89 1.56
CA SER A 162 5.75 -2.18 0.45
C SER A 162 5.45 -3.57 -0.09
N ARG A 163 5.75 -3.83 -1.35
CA ARG A 163 5.71 -5.15 -1.96
C ARG A 163 7.13 -5.69 -2.13
N VAL A 164 7.38 -6.92 -1.69
CA VAL A 164 8.63 -7.65 -1.91
C VAL A 164 8.32 -8.84 -2.80
N CYS A 165 9.11 -9.05 -3.86
CA CYS A 165 8.93 -10.23 -4.69
C CYS A 165 10.27 -10.93 -5.00
N ILE A 166 10.20 -12.25 -5.19
CA ILE A 166 11.28 -13.04 -5.73
C ILE A 166 10.78 -13.78 -6.97
N ASN A 167 11.42 -13.50 -8.12
CA ASN A 167 10.95 -14.00 -9.40
C ASN A 167 11.47 -15.41 -9.69
N SER A 168 12.75 -15.67 -9.42
CA SER A 168 13.31 -16.98 -9.71
C SER A 168 14.42 -17.38 -8.76
N ILE A 169 14.59 -18.71 -8.59
CA ILE A 169 15.66 -19.33 -7.82
C ILE A 169 16.31 -20.39 -8.73
N SER A 170 17.64 -20.41 -8.79
CA SER A 170 18.41 -21.40 -9.54
C SER A 170 19.51 -22.00 -8.68
N THR A 171 20.00 -23.19 -9.07
CA THR A 171 21.13 -23.83 -8.41
C THR A 171 22.33 -23.89 -9.34
N ALA A 172 23.51 -23.52 -8.80
CA ALA A 172 24.81 -23.59 -9.48
C ALA A 172 25.90 -23.93 -8.45
N PHE A 173 25.74 -25.06 -7.75
CA PHE A 173 26.69 -25.45 -6.71
C PHE A 173 28.10 -25.55 -7.25
N THR A 174 29.04 -24.90 -6.57
CA THR A 174 30.48 -24.88 -6.96
C THR A 174 31.20 -26.18 -6.67
N SER A 175 30.66 -26.98 -5.75
CA SER A 175 31.18 -28.30 -5.41
C SER A 175 30.39 -29.40 -6.10
N ASP A 176 31.09 -30.30 -6.81
CA ASP A 176 30.49 -31.47 -7.43
C ASP A 176 29.78 -32.43 -6.43
N GLY A 177 30.18 -32.38 -5.17
CA GLY A 177 29.51 -33.12 -4.09
C GLY A 177 28.08 -32.65 -3.89
N TYR A 178 27.91 -31.37 -3.73
CA TYR A 178 26.57 -30.73 -3.50
C TYR A 178 25.69 -30.74 -4.74
N SER A 179 26.27 -30.59 -5.93
CA SER A 179 25.52 -30.58 -7.19
C SER A 179 24.75 -31.87 -7.49
N LYS A 180 25.15 -32.98 -6.86
CA LYS A 180 24.53 -34.30 -7.02
C LYS A 180 23.47 -34.61 -5.96
N LEU A 181 23.37 -33.77 -4.91
CA LEU A 181 22.42 -34.00 -3.83
C LEU A 181 21.03 -33.48 -4.19
N PRO A 182 19.97 -34.13 -3.70
CA PRO A 182 18.61 -33.61 -3.85
C PRO A 182 18.48 -32.22 -3.20
N PHE A 183 17.99 -31.24 -3.97
CA PHE A 183 17.74 -29.89 -3.47
C PHE A 183 16.30 -29.49 -3.72
N SER A 184 15.63 -28.96 -2.69
CA SER A 184 14.25 -28.48 -2.81
C SER A 184 14.04 -27.22 -2.00
N ILE A 185 13.22 -26.30 -2.54
CA ILE A 185 12.69 -25.17 -1.79
C ILE A 185 11.44 -25.62 -1.05
N LYS A 186 11.38 -25.38 0.25
CA LYS A 186 10.25 -25.69 1.12
C LYS A 186 9.27 -24.55 1.18
N SER A 187 9.74 -23.38 1.62
CA SER A 187 8.93 -22.19 1.76
C SER A 187 9.77 -20.94 1.53
N ILE A 188 9.09 -19.81 1.30
CA ILE A 188 9.69 -18.48 1.24
C ILE A 188 8.87 -17.58 2.16
N TYR A 189 9.51 -16.79 3.00
CA TYR A 189 8.82 -15.97 3.97
C TYR A 189 9.62 -14.75 4.42
N MET A 190 8.92 -13.80 5.05
CA MET A 190 9.51 -12.59 5.59
C MET A 190 9.73 -12.73 7.10
N ILE A 191 10.85 -12.22 7.62
CA ILE A 191 11.16 -12.11 9.04
C ILE A 191 11.53 -10.68 9.42
N ASN A 192 11.49 -10.40 10.72
CA ASN A 192 11.80 -9.09 11.29
C ASN A 192 10.96 -7.98 10.61
N VAL A 193 9.66 -8.22 10.45
CA VAL A 193 8.75 -7.32 9.75
C VAL A 193 8.14 -6.32 10.72
N ALA A 194 8.20 -5.03 10.36
CA ALA A 194 7.52 -3.98 11.11
C ALA A 194 6.02 -4.27 11.22
N GLY A 195 5.49 -4.33 12.44
CA GLY A 195 4.10 -4.69 12.72
C GLY A 195 3.15 -3.50 12.78
N ASP A 196 3.69 -2.30 12.89
CA ASP A 196 2.92 -1.05 12.91
C ASP A 196 3.66 0.09 12.22
N THR A 197 2.89 1.12 11.86
CA THR A 197 3.37 2.43 11.43
C THR A 197 2.31 3.47 11.80
N ASP A 198 2.57 4.77 11.63
CA ASP A 198 1.56 5.81 11.71
C ASP A 198 1.06 6.20 10.31
N TYR A 199 -0.10 6.88 10.20
CA TYR A 199 -0.59 7.36 8.90
C TYR A 199 0.28 8.50 8.33
N GLY A 200 1.14 9.11 9.13
CA GLY A 200 2.17 10.05 8.70
C GLY A 200 3.42 9.36 8.14
N MET A 201 3.55 8.04 8.34
CA MET A 201 4.71 7.21 7.95
C MET A 201 6.03 7.78 8.51
N SER A 202 5.99 8.31 9.73
CA SER A 202 7.09 9.00 10.39
C SER A 202 7.60 8.31 11.64
N ALA A 203 6.78 7.46 12.27
CA ALA A 203 7.14 6.76 13.50
C ALA A 203 7.98 5.51 13.22
N ALA A 204 8.98 5.28 14.07
CA ALA A 204 9.67 3.99 14.08
C ALA A 204 8.71 2.88 14.54
N PRO A 205 8.82 1.66 13.98
CA PRO A 205 8.01 0.53 14.38
C PRO A 205 8.14 0.23 15.89
N LYS A 206 7.02 -0.09 16.53
CA LYS A 206 6.97 -0.48 17.94
C LYS A 206 6.75 -1.97 18.13
N THR A 207 6.17 -2.61 17.12
CA THR A 207 5.89 -4.04 17.10
C THR A 207 6.52 -4.70 15.88
N TRP A 208 6.82 -6.00 16.01
CA TRP A 208 7.50 -6.75 14.98
C TRP A 208 6.84 -8.11 14.81
N HIS A 209 6.80 -8.63 13.58
CA HIS A 209 6.33 -9.98 13.25
C HIS A 209 7.50 -10.86 12.79
N ASN A 210 7.35 -12.14 13.01
CA ASN A 210 8.29 -13.19 12.60
C ASN A 210 9.73 -12.93 13.10
N MET A 211 9.88 -12.38 14.31
CA MET A 211 11.19 -12.15 14.92
C MET A 211 11.95 -13.47 15.09
N ALA A 212 13.25 -13.46 14.80
CA ALA A 212 14.13 -14.62 14.93
C ALA A 212 13.60 -15.88 14.21
N GLY A 213 12.91 -15.70 13.09
CA GLY A 213 12.38 -16.80 12.28
C GLY A 213 11.09 -17.44 12.79
N HIS A 214 10.48 -16.93 13.87
CA HIS A 214 9.15 -17.38 14.32
C HIS A 214 8.08 -16.91 13.34
N LYS A 215 7.29 -17.86 12.80
CA LYS A 215 6.22 -17.56 11.84
C LYS A 215 4.92 -17.23 12.57
N ASP A 216 4.40 -16.04 12.35
CA ASP A 216 3.06 -15.65 12.80
C ASP A 216 2.03 -16.05 11.75
N LYS A 217 1.32 -17.15 12.02
CA LYS A 217 0.33 -17.72 11.09
C LYS A 217 -0.83 -16.80 10.77
N SER A 218 -1.10 -15.79 11.59
CA SER A 218 -2.16 -14.82 11.33
C SER A 218 -1.88 -13.94 10.11
N LEU A 219 -0.59 -13.84 9.70
CA LEU A 219 -0.11 -13.05 8.57
C LEU A 219 0.45 -13.92 7.43
N ASP A 220 0.21 -15.24 7.43
CA ASP A 220 0.74 -16.14 6.40
C ASP A 220 0.41 -15.66 4.98
N ALA A 221 -0.81 -15.16 4.75
CA ALA A 221 -1.20 -14.65 3.43
C ALA A 221 -0.35 -13.48 2.93
N LEU A 222 0.25 -12.68 3.82
CA LEU A 222 1.08 -11.53 3.48
C LEU A 222 2.57 -11.85 3.53
N LEU A 223 2.99 -12.75 4.43
CA LEU A 223 4.39 -12.92 4.82
C LEU A 223 4.99 -14.29 4.51
N HIS A 224 4.20 -15.25 4.04
CA HIS A 224 4.65 -16.63 3.86
C HIS A 224 4.09 -17.27 2.60
N ALA A 225 4.88 -18.07 1.92
CA ALA A 225 4.48 -18.88 0.77
C ALA A 225 5.07 -20.29 0.86
N GLU A 226 4.21 -21.32 0.86
CA GLU A 226 4.61 -22.71 0.67
C GLU A 226 4.98 -22.94 -0.80
N VAL A 227 6.15 -23.53 -1.04
CA VAL A 227 6.66 -23.80 -2.39
C VAL A 227 6.72 -25.29 -2.67
N ASN A 228 7.38 -26.05 -1.85
CA ASN A 228 7.51 -27.50 -1.93
C ASN A 228 7.93 -28.01 -3.32
N LYS A 229 8.99 -27.42 -3.92
CA LYS A 229 9.49 -27.73 -5.25
C LYS A 229 10.94 -28.18 -5.23
N THR A 230 11.23 -29.30 -5.91
CA THR A 230 12.59 -29.75 -6.18
C THR A 230 13.17 -28.98 -7.36
N ILE A 231 14.43 -28.56 -7.26
CA ILE A 231 15.18 -27.91 -8.33
C ILE A 231 16.30 -28.86 -8.76
N ALA A 232 16.26 -29.30 -10.02
CA ALA A 232 17.36 -30.11 -10.59
C ALA A 232 18.63 -29.23 -10.72
N ALA A 233 19.80 -29.84 -10.65
CA ALA A 233 21.07 -29.15 -10.80
C ALA A 233 21.10 -28.33 -12.11
N GLY A 234 21.51 -27.05 -12.04
CA GLY A 234 21.55 -26.13 -13.15
C GLY A 234 20.19 -25.67 -13.68
N SER A 235 19.08 -26.04 -13.00
CA SER A 235 17.74 -25.62 -13.38
C SER A 235 17.31 -24.35 -12.62
N ARG A 236 16.22 -23.73 -13.11
CA ARG A 236 15.60 -22.54 -12.53
C ARG A 236 14.16 -22.84 -12.13
N LEU A 237 13.80 -22.48 -10.91
CA LEU A 237 12.43 -22.40 -10.43
C LEU A 237 11.90 -20.98 -10.66
N GLN A 238 10.79 -20.82 -11.38
CA GLN A 238 10.03 -19.58 -11.40
C GLN A 238 9.23 -19.52 -10.09
N ALA A 239 9.73 -18.76 -9.12
CA ALA A 239 9.12 -18.66 -7.81
C ALA A 239 7.87 -17.76 -7.85
N GLY A 240 8.00 -16.54 -8.38
CA GLY A 240 6.90 -15.59 -8.56
C GLY A 240 6.12 -15.33 -7.28
N GLN A 241 6.82 -15.22 -6.13
CA GLN A 241 6.19 -15.01 -4.83
C GLN A 241 6.22 -13.54 -4.45
N TYR A 242 5.11 -13.08 -3.84
CA TYR A 242 4.89 -11.70 -3.40
C TYR A 242 4.60 -11.66 -1.92
N PHE A 243 5.20 -10.67 -1.23
CA PHE A 243 5.03 -10.42 0.19
C PHE A 243 4.74 -8.94 0.40
N TYR A 244 3.97 -8.62 1.46
CA TYR A 244 3.55 -7.25 1.74
C TYR A 244 3.93 -6.89 3.17
N VAL A 245 4.79 -5.89 3.32
CA VAL A 245 5.41 -5.50 4.59
C VAL A 245 5.27 -3.99 4.82
N TYR A 246 5.29 -3.56 6.06
CA TYR A 246 5.37 -2.14 6.36
C TYR A 246 6.75 -1.55 6.09
N PRO A 247 6.83 -0.22 5.88
CA PRO A 247 8.10 0.48 5.79
C PRO A 247 8.98 0.19 6.98
N ASN A 248 10.26 0.05 6.72
CA ASN A 248 11.28 -0.09 7.73
C ASN A 248 12.48 0.75 7.32
N PRO A 249 12.73 1.92 7.95
CA PRO A 249 13.80 2.84 7.55
C PRO A 249 15.20 2.34 7.95
N VAL A 250 15.29 1.23 8.68
CA VAL A 250 16.57 0.66 9.12
C VAL A 250 17.39 0.24 7.90
N THR A 251 18.63 0.72 7.84
CA THR A 251 19.60 0.37 6.78
C THR A 251 20.72 -0.54 7.26
N GLU A 252 20.96 -0.56 8.58
CA GLU A 252 21.97 -1.39 9.24
C GLU A 252 21.43 -1.89 10.57
N GLU A 253 21.71 -3.13 10.95
CA GLU A 253 21.34 -3.65 12.26
C GLU A 253 22.16 -2.98 13.36
N ASN A 254 21.53 -2.72 14.51
CA ASN A 254 22.27 -2.25 15.66
C ASN A 254 23.24 -3.35 16.15
N ALA A 255 24.46 -2.93 16.51
CA ALA A 255 25.39 -3.81 17.19
C ALA A 255 24.75 -4.38 18.48
N GLU A 256 25.06 -5.61 18.82
CA GLU A 256 24.60 -6.25 20.06
C GLU A 256 24.87 -5.34 21.27
N GLY A 257 23.84 -5.11 22.08
CA GLY A 257 23.92 -4.30 23.29
C GLY A 257 23.48 -2.84 23.16
N SER A 258 23.04 -2.37 21.97
CA SER A 258 22.43 -1.05 21.81
C SER A 258 21.02 -1.02 22.42
N SER A 259 20.68 0.07 23.10
CA SER A 259 19.32 0.25 23.62
C SER A 259 18.39 0.65 22.46
N GLY A 260 17.54 -0.24 22.04
CA GLY A 260 16.59 -0.11 20.95
C GLY A 260 16.82 -1.16 19.87
N THR A 261 15.75 -1.83 19.47
CA THR A 261 15.84 -2.90 18.47
C THR A 261 15.72 -2.28 17.09
N SER A 262 16.83 -2.16 16.37
CA SER A 262 16.83 -1.87 14.93
C SER A 262 17.02 -3.18 14.18
N LEU A 263 15.92 -3.76 13.69
CA LEU A 263 15.94 -5.01 12.94
C LEU A 263 15.84 -4.70 11.45
N LEU A 264 16.68 -5.35 10.64
CA LEU A 264 16.48 -5.39 9.20
C LEU A 264 15.35 -6.37 8.86
N THR A 265 14.43 -5.94 8.01
CA THR A 265 13.45 -6.86 7.43
C THR A 265 14.15 -7.73 6.41
N LYS A 266 13.93 -9.05 6.48
CA LYS A 266 14.65 -10.03 5.66
C LYS A 266 13.67 -10.95 4.93
N LEU A 267 14.05 -11.37 3.71
CA LEU A 267 13.40 -12.45 2.99
C LEU A 267 14.20 -13.72 3.18
N VAL A 268 13.54 -14.79 3.60
CA VAL A 268 14.13 -16.10 3.87
C VAL A 268 13.64 -17.12 2.85
N VAL A 269 14.55 -17.82 2.19
CA VAL A 269 14.26 -19.01 1.39
C VAL A 269 14.66 -20.22 2.21
N GLU A 270 13.66 -20.98 2.70
CA GLU A 270 13.85 -22.23 3.40
C GLU A 270 13.98 -23.37 2.38
N ALA A 271 15.08 -24.09 2.44
CA ALA A 271 15.38 -25.17 1.53
C ALA A 271 15.74 -26.46 2.26
N SER A 272 15.81 -27.54 1.52
CA SER A 272 16.36 -28.81 1.97
C SER A 272 17.41 -29.29 0.98
N LEU A 273 18.61 -29.54 1.48
CA LEU A 273 19.71 -30.16 0.76
C LEU A 273 19.97 -31.58 1.35
N ASP A 274 19.70 -32.61 0.59
CA ASP A 274 19.82 -34.01 1.03
C ASP A 274 19.08 -34.33 2.35
N GLY A 275 17.88 -33.74 2.51
CA GLY A 275 17.06 -33.89 3.73
C GLY A 275 17.40 -32.94 4.87
N HIS A 276 18.54 -32.22 4.83
CA HIS A 276 18.92 -31.23 5.83
C HIS A 276 18.29 -29.89 5.49
N THR A 277 17.62 -29.26 6.47
CA THR A 277 17.06 -27.91 6.32
C THR A 277 18.18 -26.89 6.32
N CYS A 278 18.12 -25.93 5.39
CA CYS A 278 19.03 -24.79 5.33
C CYS A 278 18.29 -23.55 4.83
N TYR A 279 18.86 -22.37 5.14
CA TYR A 279 18.23 -21.07 4.88
C TYR A 279 19.14 -20.18 4.04
N TYR A 280 18.51 -19.41 3.13
CA TYR A 280 19.16 -18.38 2.34
C TYR A 280 18.42 -17.09 2.61
N THR A 281 19.04 -16.23 3.39
CA THR A 281 18.40 -15.01 3.93
C THR A 281 18.99 -13.76 3.30
N ILE A 282 18.11 -12.90 2.77
CA ILE A 282 18.43 -11.65 2.08
C ILE A 282 17.88 -10.50 2.88
N SER A 283 18.73 -9.56 3.31
CA SER A 283 18.32 -8.33 3.97
C SER A 283 17.78 -7.31 2.98
N LEU A 284 16.77 -6.56 3.42
CA LEU A 284 16.08 -5.53 2.67
C LEU A 284 16.20 -4.19 3.42
N PRO A 285 17.33 -3.47 3.27
CA PRO A 285 17.55 -2.22 3.99
C PRO A 285 16.69 -1.08 3.45
N GLY A 286 16.18 -0.24 4.35
CA GLY A 286 15.53 1.03 3.98
C GLY A 286 14.21 0.87 3.22
N LEU A 287 13.36 -0.08 3.63
CA LEU A 287 12.04 -0.29 3.02
C LEU A 287 11.15 0.95 3.13
N GLN A 288 10.59 1.37 2.01
CA GLN A 288 9.70 2.54 1.88
C GLN A 288 8.31 2.09 1.44
N SER A 289 7.26 2.77 1.90
CA SER A 289 5.88 2.53 1.48
C SER A 289 5.69 2.72 -0.03
N ASN A 290 4.72 2.02 -0.58
CA ASN A 290 4.34 2.09 -2.00
C ASN A 290 5.50 1.83 -2.98
N LYS A 291 6.48 1.01 -2.58
CA LYS A 291 7.58 0.55 -3.43
C LYS A 291 7.51 -0.96 -3.64
N THR A 292 8.05 -1.42 -4.76
CA THR A 292 8.28 -2.83 -5.04
C THR A 292 9.77 -3.12 -4.99
N TYR A 293 10.16 -4.10 -4.19
CA TYR A 293 11.52 -4.62 -4.05
C TYR A 293 11.56 -5.98 -4.74
N THR A 294 12.24 -6.05 -5.88
CA THR A 294 12.29 -7.24 -6.72
C THR A 294 13.64 -7.93 -6.63
N ILE A 295 13.66 -9.16 -6.13
CA ILE A 295 14.78 -10.10 -6.31
C ILE A 295 14.54 -10.83 -7.63
N SER A 296 15.19 -10.36 -8.70
CA SER A 296 14.99 -10.90 -10.06
C SER A 296 15.43 -12.35 -10.17
N SER A 297 16.54 -12.69 -9.51
CA SER A 297 17.02 -14.06 -9.38
C SER A 297 17.90 -14.25 -8.16
N LEU A 298 17.79 -15.42 -7.51
CA LEU A 298 18.73 -15.90 -6.53
C LEU A 298 19.44 -17.13 -7.11
N THR A 299 20.77 -17.11 -7.16
CA THR A 299 21.57 -18.28 -7.61
C THR A 299 22.25 -18.94 -6.40
N ILE A 300 21.85 -20.14 -6.09
CA ILE A 300 22.37 -20.91 -4.96
C ILE A 300 23.63 -21.67 -5.40
N THR A 301 24.78 -21.30 -4.83
CA THR A 301 26.12 -21.82 -5.20
C THR A 301 26.75 -22.69 -4.11
N ARG A 302 26.19 -22.67 -2.89
CA ARG A 302 26.66 -23.38 -1.72
C ARG A 302 25.50 -23.76 -0.77
N PRO A 303 25.71 -24.66 0.22
CA PRO A 303 24.71 -24.87 1.28
C PRO A 303 24.39 -23.57 2.02
N GLY A 304 23.13 -23.40 2.42
CA GLY A 304 22.67 -22.29 3.24
C GLY A 304 23.06 -22.46 4.70
N SER A 305 22.71 -21.45 5.52
CA SER A 305 22.90 -21.47 6.97
C SER A 305 21.87 -22.39 7.66
N ASP A 306 22.19 -22.88 8.85
CA ASP A 306 21.25 -23.54 9.75
C ASP A 306 20.38 -22.53 10.52
N ASN A 307 20.73 -21.24 10.45
CA ASN A 307 20.02 -20.17 11.13
C ASN A 307 19.26 -19.27 10.12
N PRO A 308 17.93 -19.14 10.21
CA PRO A 308 17.15 -18.32 9.29
C PRO A 308 17.43 -16.81 9.39
N ASP A 309 18.09 -16.34 10.44
CA ASP A 309 18.43 -14.93 10.60
C ASP A 309 19.83 -14.56 10.06
N GLU A 310 20.63 -15.56 9.72
CA GLU A 310 21.97 -15.37 9.15
C GLU A 310 21.90 -15.06 7.66
N GLU A 311 22.46 -13.90 7.28
CA GLU A 311 22.41 -13.38 5.91
C GLU A 311 23.38 -14.08 4.98
N ILE A 312 22.95 -14.25 3.73
CA ILE A 312 23.84 -14.56 2.61
C ILE A 312 24.33 -13.26 1.98
N THR A 313 25.56 -13.26 1.50
CA THR A 313 26.10 -12.16 0.70
C THR A 313 25.92 -12.45 -0.80
N SER A 314 25.84 -11.40 -1.64
CA SER A 314 25.79 -11.55 -3.10
C SER A 314 27.06 -12.19 -3.69
N GLY A 315 28.17 -12.15 -2.97
CA GLY A 315 29.41 -12.86 -3.34
C GLY A 315 29.34 -14.36 -3.08
N GLU A 316 28.48 -14.78 -2.15
CA GLU A 316 28.26 -16.19 -1.78
C GLU A 316 27.18 -16.85 -2.62
N CYS A 317 26.03 -16.17 -2.76
CA CYS A 317 24.94 -16.58 -3.60
C CYS A 317 24.47 -15.35 -4.40
N PRO A 318 24.80 -15.24 -5.69
CA PRO A 318 24.50 -14.06 -6.49
C PRO A 318 22.99 -13.73 -6.52
N PHE A 319 22.67 -12.50 -6.16
CA PHE A 319 21.34 -11.89 -6.28
C PHE A 319 21.47 -10.38 -6.49
N SER A 320 20.40 -9.74 -6.95
CA SER A 320 20.25 -8.28 -7.01
C SER A 320 18.86 -7.89 -6.53
N ILE A 321 18.76 -6.70 -5.93
CA ILE A 321 17.49 -6.11 -5.51
C ILE A 321 17.25 -4.88 -6.38
N GLU A 322 16.14 -4.87 -7.11
CA GLU A 322 15.65 -3.74 -7.88
C GLU A 322 14.53 -3.07 -7.10
N VAL A 323 14.55 -1.74 -7.01
CA VAL A 323 13.52 -0.96 -6.27
C VAL A 323 12.82 -0.04 -7.23
N GLU A 324 11.52 -0.19 -7.36
CA GLU A 324 10.68 0.59 -8.26
C GLU A 324 9.46 1.15 -7.52
N ASP A 325 8.86 2.19 -8.11
CA ASP A 325 7.55 2.64 -7.65
C ASP A 325 6.51 1.54 -7.86
N TRP A 326 5.67 1.31 -6.87
CA TRP A 326 4.57 0.38 -7.03
C TRP A 326 3.47 1.01 -7.88
N ILE A 327 3.64 0.93 -9.19
CA ILE A 327 2.72 1.44 -10.20
C ILE A 327 1.91 0.26 -10.72
N ASN A 328 0.59 0.38 -10.75
CA ASN A 328 -0.31 -0.63 -11.32
C ASN A 328 -0.60 -0.39 -12.81
N SER A 329 -0.03 0.66 -13.39
CA SER A 329 -0.14 0.95 -14.84
C SER A 329 1.22 1.33 -15.39
N PRO A 330 1.63 0.79 -16.55
CA PRO A 330 2.79 1.33 -17.25
C PRO A 330 2.47 2.77 -17.67
N GLU A 331 3.40 3.68 -17.45
CA GLU A 331 3.35 4.99 -18.07
C GLU A 331 3.20 4.80 -19.58
N GLN A 332 2.10 5.25 -20.15
CA GLN A 332 2.01 5.43 -21.58
C GLN A 332 2.96 6.58 -21.94
N ASN A 333 4.12 6.25 -22.46
CA ASN A 333 4.90 7.19 -23.26
C ASN A 333 4.08 7.53 -24.50
N ILE A 334 3.21 8.52 -24.38
CA ILE A 334 2.59 9.16 -25.56
C ILE A 334 3.69 10.00 -26.17
N VAL A 335 4.36 9.45 -27.15
CA VAL A 335 5.16 10.23 -28.11
C VAL A 335 4.16 10.93 -29.02
N ILE A 336 4.05 12.24 -28.85
CA ILE A 336 3.32 13.13 -29.76
C ILE A 336 4.20 13.42 -30.98
#